data_61dc089dbaaabcc8223c1711c60588b4
#
_entry.id   61dc089dbaaabcc8223c1711c60588b4
#
_cell.length_a   1.000
_cell.length_b   1.000
_cell.length_c   1.000
_cell.angle_alpha   90.00
_cell.angle_beta   90.00
_cell.angle_gamma   90.00
#
_symmetry.space_group_name_H-M   'P 1'
#
loop_
_entity.id
_entity.type
_entity.pdbx_description
1 polymer ?
#
loop_
_entity_poly.entity_id
_entity_poly.type
_entity_poly.pdbx_seq_one_letter_code
_entity_poly.pdbx_strand_id
1 'polypeptide(L)'
;MKLEDIMSKVAESKTLVFGIKAIISASQHFFWENVTPFQDVIEGPGSSARAVEILKLNKCKKALIVTDKVLVSLGVLKTMTDAMDAAGFPYVIFDGVEPNPTIENIDAAYALYKREGCDCALAVGGG
;
A
#
# COMPACT_ATOMS: atom_id res chain seq x y z
N MET A 1 40.97 7.88 23.43
CA MET A 1 39.91 8.89 23.32
C MET A 1 38.58 8.16 23.40
N LYS A 2 37.75 8.56 24.33
CA LYS A 2 36.43 7.91 24.49
C LYS A 2 35.47 8.39 23.40
N LEU A 3 34.48 7.59 23.06
CA LEU A 3 33.46 7.91 22.03
C LEU A 3 32.76 9.25 22.33
N GLU A 4 32.52 9.54 23.60
CA GLU A 4 31.92 10.78 24.10
C GLU A 4 32.76 12.02 23.73
N ASP A 5 34.12 11.93 23.84
CA ASP A 5 35.02 13.01 23.47
C ASP A 5 35.02 13.29 21.96
N ILE A 6 34.89 12.23 21.16
CA ILE A 6 34.78 12.34 19.71
C ILE A 6 33.45 12.99 19.34
N MET A 7 32.35 12.56 19.94
CA MET A 7 31.00 13.09 19.68
C MET A 7 30.91 14.58 20.06
N SER A 8 31.49 14.97 21.20
CA SER A 8 31.55 16.36 21.62
C SER A 8 32.30 17.24 20.59
N LYS A 9 33.49 16.82 20.15
CA LYS A 9 34.26 17.54 19.13
C LYS A 9 33.55 17.63 17.79
N VAL A 10 32.82 16.59 17.40
CA VAL A 10 32.00 16.60 16.18
C VAL A 10 30.88 17.63 16.30
N ALA A 11 30.20 17.68 17.45
CA ALA A 11 29.10 18.62 17.69
C ALA A 11 29.58 20.11 17.71
N GLU A 12 30.78 20.37 18.15
CA GLU A 12 31.39 21.71 18.18
C GLU A 12 31.86 22.20 16.81
N SER A 13 32.13 21.31 15.87
CA SER A 13 32.64 21.67 14.53
C SER A 13 31.47 22.04 13.61
N LYS A 14 31.25 23.34 13.41
CA LYS A 14 30.20 23.84 12.49
C LYS A 14 30.34 23.28 11.08
N THR A 15 31.57 23.11 10.59
CA THR A 15 31.83 22.56 9.25
C THR A 15 31.47 21.09 9.15
N LEU A 16 31.81 20.31 10.17
CA LEU A 16 31.49 18.88 10.21
C LEU A 16 29.99 18.64 10.36
N VAL A 17 29.32 19.41 11.22
CA VAL A 17 27.85 19.36 11.40
C VAL A 17 27.14 19.77 10.11
N PHE A 18 27.63 20.79 9.41
CA PHE A 18 27.06 21.16 8.11
C PHE A 18 27.26 20.05 7.07
N GLY A 19 28.43 19.44 7.00
CA GLY A 19 28.70 18.32 6.11
C GLY A 19 27.78 17.10 6.38
N ILE A 20 27.62 16.75 7.64
CA ILE A 20 26.72 15.64 8.04
C ILE A 20 25.25 15.96 7.68
N LYS A 21 24.78 17.18 7.93
CA LYS A 21 23.43 17.60 7.55
C LYS A 21 23.23 17.57 6.04
N ALA A 22 24.21 18.00 5.26
CA ALA A 22 24.15 17.95 3.80
C ALA A 22 24.06 16.50 3.28
N ILE A 23 24.85 15.58 3.86
CA ILE A 23 24.82 14.15 3.51
C ILE A 23 23.46 13.54 3.88
N ILE A 24 22.95 13.82 5.07
CA ILE A 24 21.62 13.33 5.51
C ILE A 24 20.53 13.87 4.59
N SER A 25 20.56 15.18 4.27
CA SER A 25 19.57 15.78 3.37
C SER A 25 19.64 15.18 1.96
N ALA A 26 20.83 14.99 1.42
CA ALA A 26 21.01 14.37 0.11
C ALA A 26 20.58 12.89 0.10
N SER A 27 20.87 12.14 1.17
CA SER A 27 20.45 10.74 1.30
C SER A 27 18.95 10.62 1.46
N GLN A 28 18.29 11.53 2.21
CA GLN A 28 16.84 11.57 2.33
C GLN A 28 16.18 11.87 0.98
N HIS A 29 16.69 12.86 0.24
CA HIS A 29 16.17 13.21 -1.08
C HIS A 29 16.33 12.05 -2.06
N PHE A 30 17.52 11.44 -2.11
CA PHE A 30 17.78 10.25 -2.92
C PHE A 30 16.87 9.08 -2.54
N PHE A 31 16.64 8.86 -1.24
CA PHE A 31 15.77 7.79 -0.75
C PHE A 31 14.32 8.02 -1.19
N TRP A 32 13.79 9.25 -1.01
CA TRP A 32 12.42 9.58 -1.43
C TRP A 32 12.21 9.47 -2.94
N GLU A 33 13.19 9.89 -3.74
CA GLU A 33 13.09 9.84 -5.21
C GLU A 33 13.27 8.43 -5.78
N ASN A 34 14.08 7.57 -5.14
CA ASN A 34 14.45 6.28 -5.72
C ASN A 34 13.88 5.06 -4.99
N VAL A 35 13.41 5.20 -3.76
CA VAL A 35 12.95 4.09 -2.92
C VAL A 35 11.46 4.15 -2.62
N THR A 36 10.86 5.34 -2.58
CA THR A 36 9.40 5.45 -2.49
C THR A 36 8.80 5.34 -3.88
N PRO A 37 8.09 4.26 -4.20
CA PRO A 37 7.36 4.21 -5.45
C PRO A 37 6.33 5.34 -5.44
N PHE A 38 6.31 6.15 -6.50
CA PHE A 38 5.24 7.11 -6.69
C PHE A 38 3.92 6.35 -6.73
N GLN A 39 2.96 6.84 -5.96
CA GLN A 39 1.60 6.31 -6.04
C GLN A 39 0.96 6.85 -7.32
N ASP A 40 0.57 5.96 -8.20
CA ASP A 40 -0.25 6.33 -9.35
C ASP A 40 -1.68 6.61 -8.87
N VAL A 41 -2.11 7.85 -8.99
CA VAL A 41 -3.47 8.26 -8.67
C VAL A 41 -4.32 8.24 -9.93
N ILE A 42 -5.40 7.47 -9.91
CA ILE A 42 -6.33 7.34 -11.02
C ILE A 42 -7.68 7.87 -10.56
N GLU A 43 -8.11 8.99 -11.13
CA GLU A 43 -9.31 9.69 -10.75
C GLU A 43 -10.39 9.63 -11.84
N GLY A 44 -11.64 9.87 -11.43
CA GLY A 44 -12.80 10.05 -12.30
C GLY A 44 -13.86 8.98 -12.13
N PRO A 45 -15.08 9.26 -12.64
CA PRO A 45 -16.18 8.31 -12.61
C PRO A 45 -15.82 6.99 -13.29
N GLY A 46 -16.04 5.88 -12.60
CA GLY A 46 -15.76 4.53 -13.14
C GLY A 46 -14.29 4.14 -13.16
N SER A 47 -13.38 4.96 -12.61
CA SER A 47 -11.93 4.67 -12.59
C SER A 47 -11.57 3.35 -11.89
N SER A 48 -12.42 2.87 -10.98
CA SER A 48 -12.22 1.57 -10.31
C SER A 48 -12.20 0.37 -11.27
N ALA A 49 -12.79 0.48 -12.46
CA ALA A 49 -12.68 -0.55 -13.50
C ALA A 49 -11.24 -0.77 -13.97
N ARG A 50 -10.38 0.24 -13.86
CA ARG A 50 -8.97 0.16 -14.26
C ARG A 50 -8.11 -0.68 -13.32
N ALA A 51 -8.64 -1.05 -12.15
CA ALA A 51 -7.94 -1.92 -11.22
C ALA A 51 -7.47 -3.22 -11.89
N VAL A 52 -8.29 -3.80 -12.77
CA VAL A 52 -7.94 -5.04 -13.45
C VAL A 52 -6.74 -4.90 -14.39
N GLU A 53 -6.60 -3.75 -15.05
CA GLU A 53 -5.44 -3.46 -15.91
C GLU A 53 -4.16 -3.37 -15.08
N ILE A 54 -4.22 -2.67 -13.94
CA ILE A 54 -3.10 -2.51 -13.01
C ILE A 54 -2.67 -3.86 -12.45
N LEU A 55 -3.62 -4.69 -12.05
CA LEU A 55 -3.34 -6.04 -11.56
C LEU A 55 -2.64 -6.90 -12.63
N LYS A 56 -3.10 -6.85 -13.87
CA LYS A 56 -2.49 -7.57 -14.99
C LYS A 56 -1.08 -7.06 -15.31
N LEU A 57 -0.87 -5.73 -15.29
CA LEU A 57 0.45 -5.12 -15.47
C LEU A 57 1.44 -5.58 -14.39
N ASN A 58 0.97 -5.73 -13.15
CA ASN A 58 1.76 -6.25 -12.04
C ASN A 58 1.85 -7.79 -12.00
N LYS A 59 1.35 -8.47 -13.04
CA LYS A 59 1.38 -9.94 -13.19
C LYS A 59 0.63 -10.69 -12.08
N CYS A 60 -0.33 -10.03 -11.43
CA CYS A 60 -1.22 -10.66 -10.46
C CYS A 60 -2.13 -11.68 -11.15
N LYS A 61 -2.44 -12.77 -10.46
CA LYS A 61 -3.24 -13.88 -10.98
C LYS A 61 -4.60 -13.99 -10.30
N LYS A 62 -4.68 -13.68 -9.02
CA LYS A 62 -5.92 -13.73 -8.24
C LYS A 62 -5.90 -12.70 -7.11
N ALA A 63 -6.92 -11.85 -7.03
CA ALA A 63 -7.00 -10.79 -6.03
C ALA A 63 -7.90 -11.17 -4.84
N LEU A 64 -7.48 -10.73 -3.64
CA LEU A 64 -8.39 -10.58 -2.50
C LEU A 64 -8.88 -9.13 -2.47
N ILE A 65 -10.18 -8.92 -2.54
CA ILE A 65 -10.82 -7.61 -2.32
C ILE A 65 -11.20 -7.52 -0.85
N VAL A 66 -10.59 -6.58 -0.13
CA VAL A 66 -10.81 -6.36 1.30
C VAL A 66 -11.71 -5.14 1.47
N THR A 67 -12.85 -5.33 2.13
CA THR A 67 -13.88 -4.28 2.27
C THR A 67 -14.78 -4.56 3.48
N ASP A 68 -15.82 -3.78 3.64
CA ASP A 68 -16.88 -3.98 4.63
C ASP A 68 -18.23 -4.35 3.98
N LYS A 69 -19.13 -4.89 4.80
CA LYS A 69 -20.46 -5.33 4.36
C LYS A 69 -21.33 -4.21 3.81
N VAL A 70 -21.15 -3.00 4.32
CA VAL A 70 -21.96 -1.83 3.90
C VAL A 70 -21.62 -1.48 2.46
N LEU A 71 -20.33 -1.39 2.13
CA LEU A 71 -19.88 -1.10 0.76
C LEU A 71 -20.30 -2.19 -0.24
N VAL A 72 -20.27 -3.45 0.19
CA VAL A 72 -20.80 -4.55 -0.63
C VAL A 72 -22.30 -4.38 -0.88
N SER A 73 -23.10 -4.10 0.16
CA SER A 73 -24.54 -3.94 0.05
C SER A 73 -24.96 -2.72 -0.79
N LEU A 74 -24.16 -1.67 -0.78
CA LEU A 74 -24.35 -0.47 -1.59
C LEU A 74 -23.92 -0.64 -3.06
N GLY A 75 -23.31 -1.78 -3.41
CA GLY A 75 -22.87 -2.06 -4.77
C GLY A 75 -21.66 -1.23 -5.22
N VAL A 76 -20.89 -0.67 -4.29
CA VAL A 76 -19.73 0.18 -4.60
C VAL A 76 -18.66 -0.59 -5.40
N LEU A 77 -18.54 -1.90 -5.16
CA LEU A 77 -17.59 -2.75 -5.85
C LEU A 77 -17.99 -3.09 -7.30
N LYS A 78 -19.27 -2.87 -7.65
CA LYS A 78 -19.85 -3.40 -8.90
C LYS A 78 -19.04 -3.01 -10.15
N THR A 79 -18.65 -1.77 -10.29
CA THR A 79 -17.88 -1.31 -11.46
C THR A 79 -16.56 -2.05 -11.60
N MET A 80 -15.88 -2.31 -10.50
CA MET A 80 -14.61 -3.03 -10.47
C MET A 80 -14.80 -4.53 -10.72
N THR A 81 -15.77 -5.15 -10.04
CA THR A 81 -16.03 -6.58 -10.18
C THR A 81 -16.58 -6.93 -11.57
N ASP A 82 -17.46 -6.12 -12.14
CA ASP A 82 -17.94 -6.31 -13.51
C ASP A 82 -16.75 -6.25 -14.53
N ALA A 83 -15.79 -5.35 -14.31
CA ALA A 83 -14.60 -5.28 -15.15
C ALA A 83 -13.68 -6.50 -14.97
N MET A 84 -13.55 -7.01 -13.74
CA MET A 84 -12.80 -8.24 -13.45
C MET A 84 -13.46 -9.45 -14.11
N ASP A 85 -14.78 -9.58 -13.99
CA ASP A 85 -15.55 -10.66 -14.60
C ASP A 85 -15.44 -10.64 -16.13
N ALA A 86 -15.59 -9.46 -16.75
CA ALA A 86 -15.44 -9.28 -18.18
C ALA A 86 -14.03 -9.62 -18.68
N ALA A 87 -13.03 -9.39 -17.85
CA ALA A 87 -11.62 -9.69 -18.17
C ALA A 87 -11.20 -11.12 -17.80
N GLY A 88 -12.10 -11.92 -17.21
CA GLY A 88 -11.81 -13.26 -16.69
C GLY A 88 -10.75 -13.26 -15.57
N PHE A 89 -10.68 -12.17 -14.79
CA PHE A 89 -9.70 -12.05 -13.71
C PHE A 89 -10.30 -12.57 -12.41
N PRO A 90 -9.76 -13.64 -11.80
CA PRO A 90 -10.32 -14.23 -10.60
C PRO A 90 -10.09 -13.37 -9.36
N TYR A 91 -11.11 -13.28 -8.51
CA TYR A 91 -11.05 -12.57 -7.24
C TYR A 91 -11.89 -13.24 -6.17
N VAL A 92 -11.66 -12.89 -4.93
CA VAL A 92 -12.46 -13.26 -3.75
C VAL A 92 -12.69 -12.00 -2.93
N ILE A 93 -13.86 -11.89 -2.31
CA ILE A 93 -14.21 -10.74 -1.48
C ILE A 93 -14.13 -11.15 0.00
N PHE A 94 -13.41 -10.37 0.80
CA PHE A 94 -13.47 -10.36 2.25
C PHE A 94 -14.20 -9.10 2.70
N ASP A 95 -15.39 -9.26 3.22
CA ASP A 95 -16.29 -8.17 3.64
C ASP A 95 -16.36 -8.00 5.17
N GLY A 96 -15.42 -8.62 5.88
CA GLY A 96 -15.42 -8.68 7.34
C GLY A 96 -14.70 -7.50 8.02
N VAL A 97 -14.34 -6.44 7.30
CA VAL A 97 -13.68 -5.27 7.91
C VAL A 97 -14.68 -4.48 8.75
N GLU A 98 -14.31 -4.20 10.00
CA GLU A 98 -15.08 -3.39 10.94
C GLU A 98 -14.57 -1.94 10.96
N PRO A 99 -15.38 -0.95 11.43
CA PRO A 99 -14.98 0.46 11.47
C PRO A 99 -13.68 0.75 12.24
N ASN A 100 -13.34 -0.08 13.21
CA ASN A 100 -12.05 -0.07 13.91
C ASN A 100 -11.42 -1.45 13.72
N PRO A 101 -10.69 -1.69 12.63
CA PRO A 101 -10.20 -3.02 12.31
C PRO A 101 -9.29 -3.54 13.41
N THR A 102 -9.54 -4.77 13.82
CA THR A 102 -8.77 -5.49 14.83
C THR A 102 -7.74 -6.42 14.19
N ILE A 103 -6.83 -6.97 15.00
CA ILE A 103 -5.87 -7.98 14.53
C ILE A 103 -6.61 -9.21 14.00
N GLU A 104 -7.72 -9.59 14.62
CA GLU A 104 -8.56 -10.70 14.21
C GLU A 104 -9.15 -10.50 12.80
N ASN A 105 -9.50 -9.25 12.44
CA ASN A 105 -9.94 -8.92 11.07
C ASN A 105 -8.80 -9.15 10.06
N ILE A 106 -7.56 -8.76 10.43
CA ILE A 106 -6.39 -8.96 9.57
C ILE A 106 -6.11 -10.45 9.42
N ASP A 107 -6.12 -11.20 10.51
CA ASP A 107 -5.87 -12.65 10.50
C ASP A 107 -6.91 -13.40 9.67
N ALA A 108 -8.19 -13.02 9.78
CA ALA A 108 -9.27 -13.62 9.01
C ALA A 108 -9.11 -13.33 7.49
N ALA A 109 -8.79 -12.09 7.13
CA ALA A 109 -8.53 -11.72 5.74
C ALA A 109 -7.31 -12.45 5.17
N TYR A 110 -6.24 -12.56 5.96
CA TYR A 110 -5.02 -13.26 5.58
C TYR A 110 -5.25 -14.78 5.44
N ALA A 111 -6.01 -15.38 6.34
CA ALA A 111 -6.38 -16.79 6.23
C ALA A 111 -7.16 -17.06 4.92
N LEU A 112 -8.10 -16.18 4.56
CA LEU A 112 -8.82 -16.25 3.29
C LEU A 112 -7.88 -16.11 2.09
N TYR A 113 -6.99 -15.11 2.13
CA TYR A 113 -5.97 -14.87 1.09
C TYR A 113 -5.13 -16.13 0.81
N LYS A 114 -4.64 -16.77 1.86
CA LYS A 114 -3.82 -18.00 1.76
C LYS A 114 -4.64 -19.19 1.25
N ARG A 115 -5.84 -19.39 1.80
CA ARG A 115 -6.72 -20.52 1.42
C ARG A 115 -7.11 -20.47 -0.05
N GLU A 116 -7.40 -19.26 -0.54
CA GLU A 116 -7.86 -19.05 -1.90
C GLU A 116 -6.71 -18.92 -2.92
N GLY A 117 -5.46 -18.91 -2.45
CA GLY A 117 -4.27 -18.76 -3.32
C GLY A 117 -4.20 -17.40 -4.02
N CYS A 118 -4.65 -16.34 -3.33
CA CYS A 118 -4.50 -14.99 -3.84
C CYS A 118 -3.03 -14.57 -3.83
N ASP A 119 -2.63 -13.73 -4.77
CA ASP A 119 -1.26 -13.19 -4.89
C ASP A 119 -1.21 -11.66 -4.84
N CYS A 120 -2.36 -11.03 -4.75
CA CYS A 120 -2.49 -9.59 -4.53
C CYS A 120 -3.74 -9.26 -3.71
N ALA A 121 -3.77 -8.05 -3.16
CA ALA A 121 -4.92 -7.55 -2.41
C ALA A 121 -5.31 -6.15 -2.89
N LEU A 122 -6.61 -5.88 -2.93
CA LEU A 122 -7.21 -4.58 -3.19
C LEU A 122 -8.02 -4.17 -1.96
N ALA A 123 -7.73 -3.00 -1.40
CA ALA A 123 -8.55 -2.42 -0.35
C ALA A 123 -9.59 -1.46 -0.97
N VAL A 124 -10.84 -1.64 -0.61
CA VAL A 124 -11.93 -0.75 -1.00
C VAL A 124 -12.58 -0.22 0.26
N GLY A 125 -12.46 1.09 0.47
CA GLY A 125 -12.95 1.74 1.68
C GLY A 125 -13.29 3.20 1.44
N GLY A 126 -14.07 3.77 2.35
CA GLY A 126 -14.24 5.20 2.49
C GLY A 126 -13.13 5.75 3.41
N GLY A 127 -12.47 6.82 3.00
CA GLY A 127 -11.39 7.45 3.76
C GLY A 127 -11.81 8.06 5.08
#